data_e4ded68fecd6e82dd6809aaab18a5330
#
_entry.id   e4ded68fecd6e82dd6809aaab18a5330
#
_cell.length_a   1.000
_cell.length_b   1.000
_cell.length_c   1.000
_cell.angle_alpha   90.00
_cell.angle_beta   90.00
_cell.angle_gamma   90.00
#
_symmetry.space_group_name_H-M   'P 1'
#
loop_
_entity.id
_entity.type
_entity.pdbx_description
1 polymer ?
#
loop_
_entity_poly.entity_id
_entity_poly.type
_entity_poly.pdbx_seq_one_letter_code
_entity_poly.pdbx_strand_id
1 'polypeptide(L)'
;AKGKTLHQTFLKNLEAFEPVAESYHAAIQEINDKRQLAELKNIEEREGKTFHYYSLAVMISAKQINNLISQDKFDAEAAMKKVSELETLVAQAKEADKGGMNFSFINSAGQYQLEAKKYVRRIRDKVPYSDWDKEQLQDANSSWMVEDSFPRALREYNEMVDDYNSLR
;
A
#
# COMPACT_ATOMS: atom_id res chain seq x y z
N ALA A 1 -33.97 -7.62 32.02
CA ALA A 1 -33.32 -6.35 32.39
C ALA A 1 -31.80 -6.42 32.34
N LYS A 2 -31.15 -7.39 33.01
CA LYS A 2 -29.67 -7.51 33.02
C LYS A 2 -29.01 -7.67 31.65
N GLY A 3 -29.61 -8.41 30.68
CA GLY A 3 -29.07 -8.62 29.34
C GLY A 3 -29.04 -7.35 28.48
N LYS A 4 -30.08 -6.48 28.63
CA LYS A 4 -30.11 -5.18 27.91
C LYS A 4 -29.04 -4.22 28.43
N THR A 5 -28.76 -4.23 29.72
CA THR A 5 -27.77 -3.38 30.37
C THR A 5 -26.34 -3.81 29.94
N LEU A 6 -26.07 -5.11 29.91
CA LEU A 6 -24.79 -5.65 29.42
C LEU A 6 -24.52 -5.31 27.94
N HIS A 7 -25.55 -5.43 27.11
CA HIS A 7 -25.45 -5.08 25.69
C HIS A 7 -25.17 -3.59 25.47
N GLN A 8 -25.89 -2.72 26.20
CA GLN A 8 -25.67 -1.26 26.17
C GLN A 8 -24.24 -0.88 26.63
N THR A 9 -23.76 -1.52 27.70
CA THR A 9 -22.39 -1.30 28.20
C THR A 9 -21.36 -1.75 27.18
N PHE A 10 -21.59 -2.88 26.51
CA PHE A 10 -20.72 -3.36 25.43
C PHE A 10 -20.65 -2.38 24.26
N LEU A 11 -21.80 -1.90 23.76
CA LEU A 11 -21.85 -0.92 22.68
C LEU A 11 -21.12 0.38 23.06
N LYS A 12 -21.34 0.89 24.28
CA LYS A 12 -20.66 2.09 24.77
C LYS A 12 -19.14 1.91 24.87
N ASN A 13 -18.68 0.73 25.26
CA ASN A 13 -17.26 0.42 25.33
C ASN A 13 -16.66 0.29 23.90
N LEU A 14 -17.43 -0.25 22.96
CA LEU A 14 -17.03 -0.35 21.55
C LEU A 14 -16.85 1.05 20.95
N GLU A 15 -17.83 1.94 21.12
CA GLU A 15 -17.77 3.34 20.68
C GLU A 15 -16.58 4.11 21.29
N ALA A 16 -16.24 3.83 22.54
CA ALA A 16 -15.07 4.43 23.18
C ALA A 16 -13.73 3.85 22.70
N PHE A 17 -13.71 2.60 22.24
CA PHE A 17 -12.51 1.91 21.76
C PHE A 17 -12.16 2.30 20.32
N GLU A 18 -13.14 2.58 19.49
CA GLU A 18 -12.98 2.87 18.07
C GLU A 18 -11.98 4.01 17.79
N PRO A 19 -12.08 5.21 18.42
CA PRO A 19 -11.12 6.29 18.23
C PRO A 19 -9.70 5.96 18.70
N VAL A 20 -9.57 5.11 19.73
CA VAL A 20 -8.26 4.66 20.24
C VAL A 20 -7.63 3.69 19.26
N ALA A 21 -8.40 2.77 18.68
CA ALA A 21 -7.94 1.84 17.65
C ALA A 21 -7.49 2.58 16.39
N GLU A 22 -8.27 3.57 15.92
CA GLU A 22 -7.92 4.41 14.77
C GLU A 22 -6.62 5.19 15.02
N SER A 23 -6.48 5.80 16.19
CA SER A 23 -5.26 6.53 16.55
C SER A 23 -4.02 5.60 16.61
N TYR A 24 -4.18 4.39 17.13
CA TYR A 24 -3.14 3.38 17.17
C TYR A 24 -2.73 2.91 15.78
N HIS A 25 -3.71 2.64 14.90
CA HIS A 25 -3.46 2.27 13.52
C HIS A 25 -2.72 3.37 12.75
N ALA A 26 -3.13 4.63 12.91
CA ALA A 26 -2.47 5.78 12.29
C ALA A 26 -1.01 5.91 12.75
N ALA A 27 -0.74 5.74 14.05
CA ALA A 27 0.61 5.79 14.60
C ALA A 27 1.50 4.64 14.07
N ILE A 28 0.98 3.41 13.99
CA ILE A 28 1.70 2.27 13.41
C ILE A 28 1.99 2.53 11.93
N GLN A 29 1.03 3.05 11.18
CA GLN A 29 1.21 3.35 9.77
C GLN A 29 2.30 4.40 9.55
N GLU A 30 2.32 5.47 10.34
CA GLU A 30 3.37 6.49 10.29
C GLU A 30 4.77 5.90 10.56
N ILE A 31 4.89 5.03 11.56
CA ILE A 31 6.15 4.34 11.87
C ILE A 31 6.60 3.46 10.70
N ASN A 32 5.68 2.70 10.10
CA ASN A 32 5.98 1.84 8.96
C ASN A 32 6.40 2.63 7.73
N ASP A 33 5.72 3.75 7.46
CA ASP A 33 6.06 4.64 6.34
C ASP A 33 7.47 5.24 6.52
N LYS A 34 7.82 5.69 7.72
CA LYS A 34 9.17 6.17 8.04
C LYS A 34 10.23 5.08 7.86
N ARG A 35 9.95 3.84 8.28
CA ARG A 35 10.86 2.71 8.10
C ARG A 35 11.08 2.38 6.63
N GLN A 36 10.02 2.35 5.83
CA GLN A 36 10.11 2.08 4.39
C GLN A 36 10.92 3.15 3.67
N LEU A 37 10.74 4.42 4.00
CA LEU A 37 11.53 5.52 3.44
C LEU A 37 13.00 5.45 3.85
N ALA A 38 13.30 5.08 5.09
CA ALA A 38 14.66 4.88 5.57
C ALA A 38 15.33 3.69 4.83
N GLU A 39 14.61 2.59 4.64
CA GLU A 39 15.11 1.43 3.90
C GLU A 39 15.36 1.77 2.43
N LEU A 40 14.47 2.52 1.79
CA LEU A 40 14.67 2.99 0.41
C LEU A 40 15.99 3.79 0.27
N LYS A 41 16.26 4.68 1.25
CA LYS A 41 17.50 5.44 1.28
C LYS A 41 18.72 4.54 1.50
N ASN A 42 18.63 3.56 2.38
CA ASN A 42 19.70 2.60 2.62
C ASN A 42 20.03 1.76 1.36
N ILE A 43 19.00 1.35 0.62
CA ILE A 43 19.18 0.64 -0.65
C ILE A 43 19.87 1.53 -1.68
N GLU A 44 19.44 2.79 -1.81
CA GLU A 44 20.06 3.76 -2.73
C GLU A 44 21.55 3.97 -2.40
N GLU A 45 21.90 4.12 -1.13
CA GLU A 45 23.27 4.31 -0.67
C GLU A 45 24.15 3.06 -0.89
N ARG A 46 23.60 1.87 -0.73
CA ARG A 46 24.30 0.58 -0.84
C ARG A 46 24.45 0.05 -2.25
N GLU A 47 23.37 0.14 -3.02
CA GLU A 47 23.20 -0.56 -4.30
C GLU A 47 22.96 0.40 -5.48
N GLY A 48 22.69 1.68 -5.18
CA GLY A 48 22.24 2.64 -6.16
C GLY A 48 20.78 2.40 -6.57
N LYS A 49 20.36 3.02 -7.66
CA LYS A 49 18.99 2.89 -8.20
C LYS A 49 18.83 1.64 -9.07
N THR A 50 18.93 0.50 -8.41
CA THR A 50 18.71 -0.83 -9.00
C THR A 50 17.22 -1.15 -9.11
N PHE A 51 16.88 -2.32 -9.68
CA PHE A 51 15.50 -2.83 -9.66
C PHE A 51 14.96 -2.96 -8.21
N HIS A 52 15.79 -3.37 -7.26
CA HIS A 52 15.44 -3.45 -5.84
C HIS A 52 14.99 -2.09 -5.28
N TYR A 53 15.75 -1.02 -5.58
CA TYR A 53 15.36 0.34 -5.22
C TYR A 53 14.01 0.72 -5.82
N TYR A 54 13.84 0.55 -7.15
CA TYR A 54 12.62 0.96 -7.83
C TYR A 54 11.41 0.12 -7.42
N SER A 55 11.58 -1.17 -7.15
CA SER A 55 10.47 -2.02 -6.67
C SER A 55 9.92 -1.53 -5.33
N LEU A 56 10.79 -1.19 -4.39
CA LEU A 56 10.36 -0.63 -3.10
C LEU A 56 9.75 0.78 -3.26
N ALA A 57 10.34 1.64 -4.11
CA ALA A 57 9.79 2.97 -4.39
C ALA A 57 8.38 2.89 -5.01
N VAL A 58 8.17 1.98 -5.94
CA VAL A 58 6.87 1.68 -6.55
C VAL A 58 5.85 1.23 -5.51
N MET A 59 6.23 0.31 -4.60
CA MET A 59 5.35 -0.16 -3.52
C MET A 59 4.96 0.96 -2.57
N ILE A 60 5.90 1.79 -2.15
CA ILE A 60 5.64 2.95 -1.28
C ILE A 60 4.68 3.93 -1.97
N SER A 61 4.94 4.26 -3.23
CA SER A 61 4.11 5.18 -4.01
C SER A 61 2.68 4.67 -4.17
N ALA A 62 2.50 3.39 -4.50
CA ALA A 62 1.17 2.80 -4.63
C ALA A 62 0.40 2.79 -3.31
N LYS A 63 1.06 2.46 -2.20
CA LYS A 63 0.46 2.52 -0.86
C LYS A 63 -0.01 3.94 -0.53
N GLN A 64 0.79 4.95 -0.83
CA GLN A 64 0.42 6.35 -0.63
C GLN A 64 -0.79 6.74 -1.48
N ILE A 65 -0.85 6.31 -2.74
CA ILE A 65 -2.01 6.53 -3.62
C ILE A 65 -3.23 5.85 -3.03
N ASN A 66 -3.13 4.58 -2.63
CA ASN A 66 -4.24 3.82 -2.07
C ASN A 66 -4.80 4.48 -0.80
N ASN A 67 -3.94 4.92 0.11
CA ASN A 67 -4.33 5.64 1.31
C ASN A 67 -5.06 6.97 0.98
N LEU A 68 -4.61 7.66 -0.07
CA LEU A 68 -5.21 8.92 -0.47
C LEU A 68 -6.60 8.73 -1.11
N ILE A 69 -6.73 7.81 -2.06
CA ILE A 69 -7.98 7.57 -2.79
C ILE A 69 -9.04 6.79 -1.99
N SER A 70 -8.64 6.17 -0.87
CA SER A 70 -9.57 5.50 0.06
C SER A 70 -10.31 6.46 0.98
N GLN A 71 -9.92 7.74 1.03
CA GLN A 71 -10.62 8.76 1.80
C GLN A 71 -11.93 9.14 1.10
N ASP A 72 -13.00 9.40 1.87
CA ASP A 72 -14.29 9.81 1.33
C ASP A 72 -14.21 11.06 0.44
N LYS A 73 -13.28 11.95 0.78
CA LYS A 73 -12.95 13.14 0.00
C LYS A 73 -11.45 13.28 -0.10
N PHE A 74 -10.94 13.30 -1.30
CA PHE A 74 -9.52 13.53 -1.57
C PHE A 74 -9.32 14.57 -2.67
N ASP A 75 -8.15 15.20 -2.67
CA ASP A 75 -7.73 16.11 -3.73
C ASP A 75 -7.35 15.31 -4.98
N ALA A 76 -8.20 15.37 -6.00
CA ALA A 76 -8.01 14.62 -7.24
C ALA A 76 -6.79 15.10 -8.05
N GLU A 77 -6.40 16.37 -7.96
CA GLU A 77 -5.20 16.86 -8.63
C GLU A 77 -3.93 16.35 -7.92
N ALA A 78 -3.90 16.40 -6.58
CA ALA A 78 -2.80 15.81 -5.82
C ALA A 78 -2.69 14.29 -6.05
N ALA A 79 -3.82 13.58 -6.11
CA ALA A 79 -3.85 12.16 -6.43
C ALA A 79 -3.34 11.89 -7.86
N MET A 80 -3.73 12.70 -8.84
CA MET A 80 -3.27 12.54 -10.22
C MET A 80 -1.75 12.75 -10.34
N LYS A 81 -1.19 13.71 -9.59
CA LYS A 81 0.26 13.92 -9.53
C LYS A 81 0.98 12.68 -9.01
N LYS A 82 0.49 12.08 -7.91
CA LYS A 82 1.07 10.85 -7.35
C LYS A 82 0.95 9.64 -8.29
N VAL A 83 -0.16 9.52 -9.01
CA VAL A 83 -0.32 8.48 -10.04
C VAL A 83 0.67 8.66 -11.18
N SER A 84 0.97 9.89 -11.59
CA SER A 84 1.98 10.19 -12.62
C SER A 84 3.40 9.91 -12.12
N GLU A 85 3.69 10.16 -10.85
CA GLU A 85 4.96 9.77 -10.20
C GLU A 85 5.12 8.24 -10.19
N LEU A 86 4.06 7.49 -9.86
CA LEU A 86 4.05 6.04 -9.93
C LEU A 86 4.30 5.52 -11.35
N GLU A 87 3.68 6.12 -12.36
CA GLU A 87 3.90 5.78 -13.78
C GLU A 87 5.39 5.87 -14.15
N THR A 88 6.06 6.93 -13.71
CA THR A 88 7.49 7.13 -13.90
C THR A 88 8.33 6.06 -13.18
N LEU A 89 7.99 5.74 -11.93
CA LEU A 89 8.69 4.71 -11.14
C LEU A 89 8.54 3.32 -11.76
N VAL A 90 7.36 2.97 -12.27
CA VAL A 90 7.12 1.69 -12.96
C VAL A 90 7.97 1.59 -14.24
N ALA A 91 8.06 2.67 -15.01
CA ALA A 91 8.93 2.72 -16.19
C ALA A 91 10.41 2.53 -15.83
N GLN A 92 10.88 3.20 -14.78
CA GLN A 92 12.25 3.08 -14.28
C GLN A 92 12.55 1.67 -13.72
N ALA A 93 11.58 1.06 -13.02
CA ALA A 93 11.70 -0.33 -12.58
C ALA A 93 11.85 -1.29 -13.75
N LYS A 94 11.07 -1.07 -14.82
CA LYS A 94 11.17 -1.87 -16.05
C LYS A 94 12.54 -1.73 -16.73
N GLU A 95 13.08 -0.53 -16.81
CA GLU A 95 14.41 -0.28 -17.38
C GLU A 95 15.52 -0.90 -16.52
N ALA A 96 15.36 -0.92 -15.19
CA ALA A 96 16.33 -1.52 -14.27
C ALA A 96 16.28 -3.06 -14.27
N ASP A 97 15.19 -3.68 -14.72
CA ASP A 97 15.04 -5.14 -14.84
C ASP A 97 15.66 -5.68 -16.11
N LYS A 98 16.97 -5.59 -16.22
CA LYS A 98 17.76 -5.98 -17.43
C LYS A 98 17.56 -7.43 -17.87
N GLY A 99 17.13 -8.31 -16.98
CA GLY A 99 16.92 -9.73 -17.28
C GLY A 99 15.46 -10.10 -17.56
N GLY A 100 14.53 -9.17 -17.42
CA GLY A 100 13.08 -9.44 -17.55
C GLY A 100 12.52 -10.42 -16.53
N MET A 101 13.25 -10.69 -15.44
CA MET A 101 12.87 -11.69 -14.43
C MET A 101 11.72 -11.23 -13.54
N ASN A 102 11.46 -9.91 -13.47
CA ASN A 102 10.46 -9.32 -12.61
C ASN A 102 9.24 -8.84 -13.40
N PHE A 103 8.97 -9.43 -14.54
CA PHE A 103 7.86 -9.07 -15.43
C PHE A 103 6.51 -9.09 -14.72
N SER A 104 6.27 -10.09 -13.87
CA SER A 104 5.00 -10.21 -13.12
C SER A 104 4.76 -9.02 -12.21
N PHE A 105 5.78 -8.61 -11.44
CA PHE A 105 5.72 -7.44 -10.59
C PHE A 105 5.45 -6.16 -11.39
N ILE A 106 6.22 -5.94 -12.45
CA ILE A 106 6.10 -4.74 -13.30
C ILE A 106 4.74 -4.65 -13.96
N ASN A 107 4.22 -5.79 -14.44
CA ASN A 107 2.89 -5.86 -15.05
C ASN A 107 1.78 -5.54 -14.05
N SER A 108 1.83 -6.13 -12.85
CA SER A 108 0.85 -5.86 -11.79
C SER A 108 0.89 -4.40 -11.32
N ALA A 109 2.09 -3.82 -11.18
CA ALA A 109 2.28 -2.42 -10.86
C ALA A 109 1.70 -1.50 -11.94
N GLY A 110 1.93 -1.81 -13.21
CA GLY A 110 1.38 -1.09 -14.35
C GLY A 110 -0.13 -1.17 -14.41
N GLN A 111 -0.71 -2.34 -14.13
CA GLN A 111 -2.16 -2.53 -14.08
C GLN A 111 -2.79 -1.68 -12.96
N TYR A 112 -2.24 -1.73 -11.74
CA TYR A 112 -2.70 -0.89 -10.64
C TYR A 112 -2.62 0.61 -10.99
N GLN A 113 -1.51 1.05 -11.56
CA GLN A 113 -1.33 2.45 -11.97
C GLN A 113 -2.39 2.90 -12.99
N LEU A 114 -2.72 2.05 -13.96
CA LEU A 114 -3.75 2.36 -14.96
C LEU A 114 -5.14 2.46 -14.33
N GLU A 115 -5.51 1.55 -13.44
CA GLU A 115 -6.83 1.57 -12.78
C GLU A 115 -6.93 2.76 -11.81
N ALA A 116 -5.87 3.07 -11.04
CA ALA A 116 -5.83 4.26 -10.20
C ALA A 116 -5.96 5.55 -11.03
N LYS A 117 -5.28 5.63 -12.18
CA LYS A 117 -5.37 6.76 -13.11
C LYS A 117 -6.80 6.97 -13.64
N LYS A 118 -7.47 5.89 -14.02
CA LYS A 118 -8.88 5.93 -14.47
C LYS A 118 -9.79 6.44 -13.35
N TYR A 119 -9.63 5.89 -12.14
CA TYR A 119 -10.44 6.26 -11.00
C TYR A 119 -10.30 7.74 -10.66
N VAL A 120 -9.07 8.21 -10.45
CA VAL A 120 -8.79 9.62 -10.11
C VAL A 120 -9.30 10.58 -11.20
N ARG A 121 -9.10 10.22 -12.48
CA ARG A 121 -9.60 11.04 -13.60
C ARG A 121 -11.12 11.17 -13.55
N ARG A 122 -11.85 10.09 -13.31
CA ARG A 122 -13.33 10.13 -13.23
C ARG A 122 -13.81 10.98 -12.07
N ILE A 123 -13.18 10.89 -10.90
CA ILE A 123 -13.50 11.75 -9.75
C ILE A 123 -13.23 13.23 -10.09
N ARG A 124 -12.08 13.54 -10.68
CA ARG A 124 -11.72 14.91 -11.09
C ARG A 124 -12.71 15.48 -12.09
N ASP A 125 -13.07 14.71 -13.11
CA ASP A 125 -13.91 15.14 -14.20
C ASP A 125 -15.41 14.99 -13.88
N LYS A 126 -15.75 14.56 -12.64
CA LYS A 126 -17.12 14.32 -12.15
C LYS A 126 -17.91 13.34 -13.04
N VAL A 127 -17.22 12.37 -13.61
CA VAL A 127 -17.83 11.31 -14.41
C VAL A 127 -18.31 10.19 -13.46
N PRO A 128 -19.53 9.64 -13.65
CA PRO A 128 -20.01 8.52 -12.84
C PRO A 128 -19.05 7.35 -12.85
N TYR A 129 -18.82 6.76 -11.67
CA TYR A 129 -17.96 5.63 -11.45
C TYR A 129 -18.81 4.41 -11.07
N SER A 130 -18.76 3.36 -11.87
CA SER A 130 -19.56 2.15 -11.65
C SER A 130 -18.94 1.27 -10.57
N ASP A 131 -19.75 0.39 -9.97
CA ASP A 131 -19.27 -0.61 -9.02
C ASP A 131 -18.26 -1.56 -9.68
N TRP A 132 -18.45 -1.89 -10.95
CA TRP A 132 -17.48 -2.67 -11.72
C TRP A 132 -16.10 -1.98 -11.82
N ASP A 133 -16.06 -0.66 -12.04
CA ASP A 133 -14.80 0.09 -12.06
C ASP A 133 -14.09 0.06 -10.69
N LYS A 134 -14.86 0.07 -9.59
CA LYS A 134 -14.32 -0.07 -8.23
C LYS A 134 -13.74 -1.46 -7.99
N GLU A 135 -14.45 -2.49 -8.46
CA GLU A 135 -13.97 -3.88 -8.41
C GLU A 135 -12.65 -4.03 -9.16
N GLN A 136 -12.54 -3.46 -10.37
CA GLN A 136 -11.29 -3.50 -11.14
C GLN A 136 -10.12 -2.85 -10.40
N LEU A 137 -10.34 -1.72 -9.71
CA LEU A 137 -9.32 -1.08 -8.89
C LEU A 137 -8.93 -1.95 -7.68
N GLN A 138 -9.92 -2.54 -7.00
CA GLN A 138 -9.70 -3.43 -5.87
C GLN A 138 -8.97 -4.71 -6.28
N ASP A 139 -9.34 -5.32 -7.41
CA ASP A 139 -8.67 -6.49 -7.94
C ASP A 139 -7.22 -6.19 -8.33
N ALA A 140 -6.98 -5.05 -8.96
CA ALA A 140 -5.63 -4.62 -9.31
C ALA A 140 -4.77 -4.37 -8.05
N ASN A 141 -5.36 -3.80 -6.99
CA ASN A 141 -4.68 -3.61 -5.71
C ASN A 141 -4.41 -4.94 -5.00
N SER A 142 -5.38 -5.85 -5.00
CA SER A 142 -5.27 -7.18 -4.37
C SER A 142 -4.26 -8.07 -5.08
N SER A 143 -4.22 -8.04 -6.41
CA SER A 143 -3.25 -8.81 -7.20
C SER A 143 -1.81 -8.40 -6.92
N TRP A 144 -1.63 -7.19 -6.41
CA TRP A 144 -0.32 -6.64 -6.11
C TRP A 144 0.17 -6.89 -4.68
N MET A 145 -0.70 -7.35 -3.79
CA MET A 145 -0.39 -7.68 -2.39
C MET A 145 0.41 -6.59 -1.66
N VAL A 146 0.11 -5.32 -1.94
CA VAL A 146 0.85 -4.17 -1.39
C VAL A 146 0.80 -4.17 0.14
N GLU A 147 -0.27 -4.72 0.72
CA GLU A 147 -0.41 -4.83 2.18
C GLU A 147 0.25 -6.08 2.76
N ASP A 148 0.34 -7.17 1.99
CA ASP A 148 0.78 -8.48 2.51
C ASP A 148 2.20 -8.88 2.14
N SER A 149 2.77 -8.36 1.04
CA SER A 149 4.04 -8.87 0.52
C SER A 149 5.24 -8.50 1.41
N PHE A 150 5.30 -7.29 1.94
CA PHE A 150 6.41 -6.85 2.80
C PHE A 150 6.28 -7.37 4.24
N PRO A 151 5.12 -7.26 4.93
CA PRO A 151 4.93 -7.88 6.24
C PRO A 151 5.07 -9.40 6.21
N ARG A 152 4.68 -10.06 5.12
CA ARG A 152 4.84 -11.50 4.94
C ARG A 152 6.31 -11.88 4.75
N ALA A 153 7.01 -11.21 3.84
CA ALA A 153 8.44 -11.45 3.63
C ALA A 153 9.26 -11.16 4.88
N LEU A 154 8.91 -10.12 5.65
CA LEU A 154 9.56 -9.81 6.93
C LEU A 154 9.26 -10.87 8.00
N ARG A 155 8.04 -11.40 8.05
CA ARG A 155 7.71 -12.52 8.95
C ARG A 155 8.48 -13.78 8.58
N GLU A 156 8.47 -14.17 7.31
CA GLU A 156 9.21 -15.32 6.80
C GLU A 156 10.71 -15.19 7.05
N TYR A 157 11.28 -13.99 6.91
CA TYR A 157 12.67 -13.71 7.23
C TYR A 157 12.94 -13.84 8.74
N ASN A 158 12.08 -13.28 9.59
CA ASN A 158 12.25 -13.38 11.04
C ASN A 158 12.08 -14.81 11.52
N GLU A 159 11.14 -15.57 10.98
CA GLU A 159 10.99 -17.01 11.25
C GLU A 159 12.25 -17.79 10.86
N MET A 160 12.83 -17.53 9.69
CA MET A 160 14.10 -18.14 9.28
C MET A 160 15.26 -17.78 10.22
N VAL A 161 15.32 -16.52 10.70
CA VAL A 161 16.35 -16.07 11.65
C VAL A 161 16.17 -16.75 13.01
N ASP A 162 14.94 -16.88 13.48
CA ASP A 162 14.63 -17.56 14.75
C ASP A 162 14.93 -19.06 14.67
N ASP A 163 14.57 -19.71 13.56
CA ASP A 163 14.91 -21.11 13.30
C ASP A 163 16.43 -21.33 13.26
N TYR A 164 17.16 -20.45 12.58
CA TYR A 164 18.62 -20.50 12.54
C TYR A 164 19.24 -20.33 13.94
N ASN A 165 18.72 -19.42 14.74
CA ASN A 165 19.19 -19.18 16.10
C ASN A 165 18.86 -20.34 17.05
N SER A 166 17.76 -21.08 16.81
CA SER A 166 17.36 -22.23 17.58
C SER A 166 18.22 -23.47 17.32
N LEU A 167 18.93 -23.51 16.19
CA LEU A 167 19.83 -24.59 15.80
C LEU A 167 21.28 -24.41 16.34
N ARG A 168 21.52 -23.30 17.03
CA ARG A 168 22.81 -22.98 17.69
C ARG A 168 22.76 -23.26 19.17
#